data_61d8329a02f38ced3f990cc4b6061cee
#
_entry.id   61d8329a02f38ced3f990cc4b6061cee
#
_cell.length_a   1.000
_cell.length_b   1.000
_cell.length_c   1.000
_cell.angle_alpha   90.00
_cell.angle_beta   90.00
_cell.angle_gamma   90.00
#
_symmetry.space_group_name_H-M   'P 1'
#
loop_
_entity.id
_entity.type
_entity.pdbx_description
1 polymer ?
#
loop_
_entity_poly.entity_id
_entity_poly.type
_entity_poly.pdbx_seq_one_letter_code
_entity_poly.pdbx_strand_id
1 'polypeptide(L)'
;MKRTFIFLVAALFSVVAMAAKFNGMKTIQTGGKSRQYFLYVPDCLTDNRPLIISCHGMNCDYAGQKNDTQWPNLADTANFVVVYPVGIAGTAWGQSFQTGWDLDGMTDVNFMLDIISEIKQNYNIDETRVYMSGFSLGGAFTYYMLNKAADKIAAFGPISGYNLMGANTSSSRPVPICEVHGTADNIMSYSGIKDYLKKFAQAMKCNMTPEETTGNGYSKLHYKDGECDTEVILYSVNGRGHEPSNNGFHTSNALWAFFKQYSTACGKYSATGVSLSLSPSIGEAPATVTLTAKATLPEGTNVQSIAFYQGKELIETVTGEPFEVSVEGLEIGKYEFSAVMTDNKGKTYNSAKKSFEVRAPQTPYKGVASVLPGAVEMENYDEGGEGMAYSDSDDKNEGKAYRTSEGVDIEEFETGQYAIGWTKAGEWTEYTLEVKYDDEYTWTAYAASGSDCSSFKLYIDDNAISQAVSVKNSGDWKTFREYTGKTGELEKGKHILKVSIEADFVNIDKIEFKAVNDHPEVGVENTLSICKEQEYDIYTLQGIFVTNVTANENELESAMKGKGLNIGTYLAKPKQGGNTKIVALKK
;
A
#
# COMPACT_ATOMS: atom_id res chain seq x y z
N MET A 1 51.26 23.29 38.97
CA MET A 1 51.16 22.11 38.09
C MET A 1 49.71 21.55 38.19
N LYS A 2 48.87 21.91 37.23
CA LYS A 2 47.50 21.37 37.12
C LYS A 2 47.55 20.19 36.14
N ARG A 3 47.25 18.98 36.59
CA ARG A 3 47.16 17.79 35.75
C ARG A 3 45.72 17.74 35.18
N THR A 4 45.58 17.94 33.87
CA THR A 4 44.35 17.76 33.12
C THR A 4 44.23 16.27 32.79
N PHE A 5 43.23 15.60 33.35
CA PHE A 5 42.82 14.24 32.96
C PHE A 5 41.90 14.34 31.74
N ILE A 6 42.38 13.86 30.60
CA ILE A 6 41.55 13.66 29.39
C ILE A 6 40.90 12.28 29.51
N PHE A 7 39.59 12.24 29.76
CA PHE A 7 38.81 11.01 29.61
C PHE A 7 38.53 10.77 28.13
N LEU A 8 39.19 9.76 27.58
CA LEU A 8 38.89 9.25 26.24
C LEU A 8 37.62 8.36 26.35
N VAL A 9 36.46 8.88 26.02
CA VAL A 9 35.25 8.08 25.87
C VAL A 9 35.32 7.38 24.50
N ALA A 10 35.70 6.11 24.50
CA ALA A 10 35.62 5.25 23.34
C ALA A 10 34.12 4.93 23.10
N ALA A 11 33.50 5.66 22.19
CA ALA A 11 32.17 5.28 21.67
C ALA A 11 32.34 4.00 20.84
N LEU A 12 31.93 2.87 21.40
CA LEU A 12 31.72 1.65 20.63
C LEU A 12 30.53 1.89 19.69
N PHE A 13 30.82 2.25 18.46
CA PHE A 13 29.87 2.12 17.38
C PHE A 13 29.69 0.62 17.09
N SER A 14 28.63 0.01 17.60
CA SER A 14 28.19 -1.27 17.07
C SER A 14 27.65 -1.01 15.66
N VAL A 15 28.49 -1.27 14.67
CA VAL A 15 28.07 -1.39 13.28
C VAL A 15 27.14 -2.61 13.26
N VAL A 16 25.84 -2.40 13.20
CA VAL A 16 24.88 -3.46 12.88
C VAL A 16 25.20 -3.84 11.42
N ALA A 17 25.96 -4.92 11.25
CA ALA A 17 26.20 -5.50 9.96
C ALA A 17 24.86 -6.04 9.46
N MET A 18 24.22 -5.36 8.50
CA MET A 18 23.07 -5.93 7.80
C MET A 18 23.54 -7.26 7.18
N ALA A 19 22.81 -8.34 7.44
CA ALA A 19 23.12 -9.63 6.87
C ALA A 19 23.07 -9.51 5.34
N ALA A 20 24.18 -9.86 4.68
CA ALA A 20 24.26 -9.77 3.23
C ALA A 20 23.27 -10.75 2.59
N LYS A 21 22.59 -10.30 1.52
CA LYS A 21 21.77 -11.17 0.64
C LYS A 21 22.51 -12.46 0.33
N PHE A 22 21.80 -13.55 0.43
CA PHE A 22 22.32 -14.84 0.00
C PHE A 22 21.23 -15.63 -0.75
N ASN A 23 21.59 -16.23 -1.88
CA ASN A 23 20.71 -17.04 -2.69
C ASN A 23 21.53 -18.15 -3.34
N GLY A 24 21.63 -19.32 -2.68
CA GLY A 24 22.47 -20.40 -3.18
C GLY A 24 22.57 -21.61 -2.26
N MET A 25 23.37 -22.57 -2.70
CA MET A 25 23.63 -23.82 -1.95
C MET A 25 24.64 -23.60 -0.84
N LYS A 26 24.36 -24.23 0.29
CA LYS A 26 25.24 -24.35 1.45
C LYS A 26 25.52 -25.83 1.73
N THR A 27 26.63 -26.09 2.38
CA THR A 27 27.03 -27.43 2.84
C THR A 27 27.33 -27.38 4.33
N ILE A 28 26.76 -28.31 5.09
CA ILE A 28 26.94 -28.44 6.54
C ILE A 28 27.37 -29.87 6.90
N GLN A 29 28.14 -30.01 7.96
CA GLN A 29 28.45 -31.32 8.54
C GLN A 29 27.44 -31.67 9.63
N THR A 30 26.79 -32.80 9.49
CA THR A 30 25.83 -33.33 10.47
C THR A 30 26.00 -34.82 10.65
N GLY A 31 26.15 -35.30 11.88
CA GLY A 31 26.37 -36.72 12.18
C GLY A 31 27.56 -37.33 11.44
N GLY A 32 28.61 -36.57 11.17
CA GLY A 32 29.80 -36.98 10.41
C GLY A 32 29.61 -37.11 8.89
N LYS A 33 28.47 -36.63 8.36
CA LYS A 33 28.15 -36.64 6.93
C LYS A 33 28.03 -35.20 6.41
N SER A 34 28.47 -34.99 5.16
CA SER A 34 28.23 -33.72 4.44
C SER A 34 26.80 -33.71 3.89
N ARG A 35 26.03 -32.72 4.28
CA ARG A 35 24.64 -32.48 3.84
C ARG A 35 24.53 -31.12 3.17
N GLN A 36 23.54 -30.94 2.31
CA GLN A 36 23.33 -29.70 1.58
C GLN A 36 21.95 -29.13 1.84
N TYR A 37 21.85 -27.81 1.76
CA TYR A 37 20.59 -27.09 1.73
C TYR A 37 20.72 -25.85 0.87
N PHE A 38 19.63 -25.42 0.25
CA PHE A 38 19.54 -24.13 -0.42
C PHE A 38 19.09 -23.09 0.59
N LEU A 39 19.80 -21.96 0.64
CA LEU A 39 19.52 -20.84 1.53
C LEU A 39 19.10 -19.62 0.73
N TYR A 40 18.04 -18.97 1.17
CA TYR A 40 17.59 -17.66 0.70
C TYR A 40 17.54 -16.67 1.84
N VAL A 41 18.27 -15.58 1.70
CA VAL A 41 18.30 -14.44 2.64
C VAL A 41 17.96 -13.17 1.84
N PRO A 42 16.87 -12.46 2.14
CA PRO A 42 16.48 -11.24 1.41
C PRO A 42 17.45 -10.07 1.69
N ASP A 43 17.51 -9.09 0.76
CA ASP A 43 18.34 -7.90 0.89
C ASP A 43 17.97 -7.03 2.10
N CYS A 44 16.69 -7.07 2.50
CA CYS A 44 16.13 -6.26 3.59
C CYS A 44 16.18 -6.96 4.96
N LEU A 45 16.89 -8.11 5.09
CA LEU A 45 16.89 -8.85 6.35
C LEU A 45 17.41 -7.98 7.50
N THR A 46 16.60 -7.83 8.53
CA THR A 46 16.95 -7.19 9.81
C THR A 46 17.11 -8.25 10.91
N ASP A 47 17.61 -7.85 12.06
CA ASP A 47 17.79 -8.74 13.21
C ASP A 47 16.44 -9.32 13.72
N ASN A 48 16.53 -10.46 14.40
CA ASN A 48 15.40 -11.16 15.04
C ASN A 48 14.26 -11.52 14.06
N ARG A 49 14.61 -11.99 12.87
CA ARG A 49 13.61 -12.41 11.87
C ARG A 49 13.37 -13.91 11.89
N PRO A 50 12.17 -14.35 11.46
CA PRO A 50 11.85 -15.78 11.43
C PRO A 50 12.71 -16.58 10.46
N LEU A 51 12.73 -17.90 10.66
CA LEU A 51 13.24 -18.87 9.72
C LEU A 51 12.10 -19.79 9.27
N ILE A 52 11.99 -20.03 7.95
CA ILE A 52 11.12 -21.06 7.37
C ILE A 52 11.99 -22.19 6.80
N ILE A 53 11.69 -23.42 7.18
CA ILE A 53 12.27 -24.65 6.61
C ILE A 53 11.21 -25.30 5.75
N SER A 54 11.49 -25.55 4.45
CA SER A 54 10.55 -26.13 3.49
C SER A 54 11.12 -27.40 2.87
N CYS A 55 10.57 -28.55 3.23
CA CYS A 55 11.04 -29.89 2.83
C CYS A 55 10.33 -30.41 1.59
N HIS A 56 11.07 -30.90 0.61
CA HIS A 56 10.55 -31.49 -0.61
C HIS A 56 9.92 -32.91 -0.40
N GLY A 57 9.15 -33.37 -1.39
CA GLY A 57 8.55 -34.71 -1.41
C GLY A 57 9.55 -35.84 -1.72
N MET A 58 9.05 -37.09 -1.70
CA MET A 58 9.82 -38.30 -2.05
C MET A 58 10.29 -38.23 -3.51
N ASN A 59 11.59 -38.44 -3.74
CA ASN A 59 12.24 -38.39 -5.04
C ASN A 59 12.09 -37.03 -5.76
N CYS A 60 11.76 -35.96 -4.99
CA CYS A 60 11.79 -34.58 -5.42
C CYS A 60 13.11 -33.91 -5.00
N ASP A 61 13.26 -32.64 -5.34
CA ASP A 61 14.43 -31.86 -4.98
C ASP A 61 14.04 -30.49 -4.40
N TYR A 62 15.04 -29.75 -3.90
CA TYR A 62 14.87 -28.42 -3.35
C TYR A 62 14.42 -27.38 -4.39
N ALA A 63 14.82 -27.55 -5.67
CA ALA A 63 14.52 -26.58 -6.72
C ALA A 63 13.04 -26.62 -7.12
N GLY A 64 12.48 -27.85 -7.25
CA GLY A 64 11.04 -28.04 -7.44
C GLY A 64 10.25 -27.47 -6.27
N GLN A 65 10.61 -27.82 -5.02
CA GLN A 65 9.96 -27.31 -3.82
C GLN A 65 9.99 -25.76 -3.74
N LYS A 66 11.13 -25.15 -4.09
CA LYS A 66 11.28 -23.69 -4.13
C LYS A 66 10.38 -23.05 -5.19
N ASN A 67 10.37 -23.61 -6.40
CA ASN A 67 9.58 -23.08 -7.51
C ASN A 67 8.07 -23.17 -7.25
N ASP A 68 7.61 -24.28 -6.64
CA ASP A 68 6.20 -24.50 -6.37
C ASP A 68 5.69 -23.68 -5.17
N THR A 69 6.50 -23.57 -4.12
CA THR A 69 6.09 -22.85 -2.90
C THR A 69 6.40 -21.36 -2.93
N GLN A 70 7.36 -20.91 -3.74
CA GLN A 70 7.72 -19.51 -3.94
C GLN A 70 7.95 -18.70 -2.63
N TRP A 71 8.41 -19.34 -1.56
CA TRP A 71 8.74 -18.68 -0.29
C TRP A 71 9.68 -17.48 -0.44
N PRO A 72 10.70 -17.46 -1.37
CA PRO A 72 11.57 -16.31 -1.56
C PRO A 72 10.82 -15.02 -1.88
N ASN A 73 9.79 -15.07 -2.74
CA ASN A 73 9.00 -13.89 -3.10
C ASN A 73 8.29 -13.29 -1.88
N LEU A 74 7.82 -14.14 -0.98
CA LEU A 74 7.19 -13.69 0.25
C LEU A 74 8.22 -13.22 1.29
N ALA A 75 9.42 -13.84 1.31
CA ALA A 75 10.51 -13.44 2.19
C ALA A 75 11.00 -12.02 1.93
N ASP A 76 11.01 -11.56 0.67
CA ASP A 76 11.42 -10.22 0.28
C ASP A 76 10.53 -9.13 0.89
N THR A 77 9.25 -9.40 1.06
CA THR A 77 8.29 -8.45 1.64
C THR A 77 8.06 -8.65 3.14
N ALA A 78 8.07 -9.92 3.59
CA ALA A 78 7.76 -10.27 4.98
C ALA A 78 9.01 -10.39 5.88
N ASN A 79 10.20 -10.30 5.30
CA ASN A 79 11.49 -10.21 5.96
C ASN A 79 11.79 -11.42 6.87
N PHE A 80 11.99 -12.60 6.25
CA PHE A 80 12.39 -13.84 6.91
C PHE A 80 13.40 -14.63 6.07
N VAL A 81 14.12 -15.54 6.70
CA VAL A 81 15.07 -16.45 6.04
C VAL A 81 14.34 -17.72 5.59
N VAL A 82 14.68 -18.26 4.43
CA VAL A 82 14.14 -19.52 3.92
C VAL A 82 15.24 -20.53 3.68
N VAL A 83 15.00 -21.77 4.11
CA VAL A 83 15.88 -22.92 3.86
C VAL A 83 15.09 -24.03 3.17
N TYR A 84 15.69 -24.58 2.11
CA TYR A 84 15.22 -25.79 1.45
C TYR A 84 16.29 -26.88 1.62
N PRO A 85 16.14 -27.76 2.59
CA PRO A 85 17.10 -28.85 2.82
C PRO A 85 17.07 -29.87 1.68
N VAL A 86 18.19 -30.54 1.42
CA VAL A 86 18.30 -31.63 0.46
C VAL A 86 18.22 -32.95 1.18
N GLY A 87 17.17 -33.72 0.86
CA GLY A 87 17.00 -35.08 1.34
C GLY A 87 18.06 -36.05 0.81
N ILE A 88 18.22 -37.19 1.44
CA ILE A 88 19.12 -38.30 1.01
C ILE A 88 18.34 -39.57 0.77
N ALA A 89 19.01 -40.58 0.21
CA ALA A 89 18.41 -41.89 0.01
C ALA A 89 18.03 -42.56 1.34
N GLY A 90 16.90 -43.26 1.34
CA GLY A 90 16.35 -43.90 2.53
C GLY A 90 15.12 -44.75 2.23
N THR A 91 14.35 -45.04 3.27
CA THR A 91 13.08 -45.76 3.18
C THR A 91 12.01 -45.11 4.04
N ALA A 92 10.77 -45.08 3.52
CA ALA A 92 9.59 -44.69 4.29
C ALA A 92 8.42 -45.60 3.88
N TRP A 93 7.62 -46.01 4.85
CA TRP A 93 6.45 -46.89 4.64
C TRP A 93 6.74 -48.15 3.82
N GLY A 94 7.98 -48.72 3.96
CA GLY A 94 8.42 -49.87 3.22
C GLY A 94 8.84 -49.62 1.77
N GLN A 95 8.88 -48.36 1.33
CA GLN A 95 9.33 -47.95 -0.01
C GLN A 95 10.70 -47.27 0.07
N SER A 96 11.62 -47.66 -0.81
CA SER A 96 12.93 -47.00 -0.95
C SER A 96 12.83 -45.76 -1.83
N PHE A 97 13.61 -44.73 -1.51
CA PHE A 97 13.72 -43.51 -2.28
C PHE A 97 15.18 -43.07 -2.45
N GLN A 98 15.47 -42.30 -3.49
CA GLN A 98 16.80 -41.73 -3.74
C GLN A 98 17.02 -40.41 -2.99
N THR A 99 15.96 -39.61 -2.86
CA THR A 99 15.94 -38.35 -2.09
C THR A 99 14.65 -38.28 -1.27
N GLY A 100 14.77 -37.98 0.01
CA GLY A 100 13.63 -37.90 0.92
C GLY A 100 14.06 -37.79 2.38
N TRP A 101 13.17 -38.15 3.28
CA TRP A 101 13.29 -37.91 4.73
C TRP A 101 13.06 -39.19 5.51
N ASP A 102 13.93 -39.41 6.50
CA ASP A 102 13.79 -40.49 7.46
C ASP A 102 12.66 -40.18 8.46
N LEU A 103 11.74 -41.13 8.61
CA LEU A 103 10.63 -41.04 9.58
C LEU A 103 10.84 -41.95 10.81
N ASP A 104 12.02 -42.52 10.96
CA ASP A 104 12.31 -43.56 12.00
C ASP A 104 13.59 -43.27 12.80
N GLY A 105 14.31 -42.19 12.53
CA GLY A 105 15.59 -41.93 13.16
C GLY A 105 15.80 -40.47 13.53
N MET A 106 17.02 -40.16 13.98
CA MET A 106 17.41 -38.80 14.32
C MET A 106 18.30 -38.14 13.24
N THR A 107 18.62 -38.84 12.15
CA THR A 107 19.56 -38.38 11.13
C THR A 107 19.09 -37.05 10.49
N ASP A 108 17.87 -37.05 9.97
CA ASP A 108 17.29 -35.83 9.35
C ASP A 108 16.82 -34.82 10.40
N VAL A 109 16.40 -35.27 11.59
CA VAL A 109 16.08 -34.38 12.71
C VAL A 109 17.32 -33.57 13.11
N ASN A 110 18.47 -34.24 13.32
CA ASN A 110 19.72 -33.58 13.65
C ASN A 110 20.19 -32.59 12.54
N PHE A 111 19.99 -32.99 11.27
CA PHE A 111 20.28 -32.13 10.14
C PHE A 111 19.46 -30.83 10.20
N MET A 112 18.15 -30.86 10.51
CA MET A 112 17.33 -29.65 10.70
C MET A 112 17.81 -28.81 11.89
N LEU A 113 18.16 -29.43 13.01
CA LEU A 113 18.66 -28.74 14.20
C LEU A 113 20.01 -28.06 13.94
N ASP A 114 20.93 -28.72 13.20
CA ASP A 114 22.20 -28.15 12.81
C ASP A 114 22.02 -26.95 11.87
N ILE A 115 21.09 -27.04 10.89
CA ILE A 115 20.71 -25.89 10.03
C ILE A 115 20.20 -24.72 10.88
N ILE A 116 19.26 -24.95 11.80
CA ILE A 116 18.71 -23.88 12.67
C ILE A 116 19.86 -23.20 13.43
N SER A 117 20.79 -24.00 13.98
CA SER A 117 21.95 -23.47 14.71
C SER A 117 22.89 -22.64 13.84
N GLU A 118 23.20 -23.11 12.62
CA GLU A 118 24.07 -22.39 11.68
C GLU A 118 23.42 -21.08 11.22
N ILE A 119 22.13 -21.10 10.86
CA ILE A 119 21.40 -19.90 10.40
C ILE A 119 21.31 -18.87 11.53
N LYS A 120 21.06 -19.30 12.77
CA LYS A 120 21.06 -18.41 13.93
C LYS A 120 22.40 -17.70 14.10
N GLN A 121 23.49 -18.44 14.01
CA GLN A 121 24.85 -17.88 14.20
C GLN A 121 25.23 -16.85 13.12
N ASN A 122 24.79 -17.08 11.87
CA ASN A 122 25.21 -16.29 10.71
C ASN A 122 24.25 -15.15 10.37
N TYR A 123 22.98 -15.21 10.75
CA TYR A 123 21.92 -14.28 10.28
C TYR A 123 21.07 -13.72 11.41
N ASN A 124 21.44 -13.96 12.67
CA ASN A 124 20.77 -13.41 13.87
C ASN A 124 19.22 -13.56 13.82
N ILE A 125 18.75 -14.75 13.47
CA ILE A 125 17.30 -15.04 13.45
C ILE A 125 16.72 -15.12 14.86
N ASP A 126 15.40 -14.94 14.95
CA ASP A 126 14.62 -15.26 16.16
C ASP A 126 14.41 -16.76 16.27
N GLU A 127 15.20 -17.42 17.10
CA GLU A 127 15.12 -18.86 17.31
C GLU A 127 13.79 -19.33 17.90
N THR A 128 12.99 -18.42 18.44
CA THR A 128 11.64 -18.74 18.93
C THR A 128 10.61 -18.78 17.80
N ARG A 129 10.96 -18.28 16.60
CA ARG A 129 10.09 -18.21 15.42
C ARG A 129 10.67 -18.98 14.24
N VAL A 130 11.00 -20.23 14.45
CA VAL A 130 11.34 -21.18 13.40
C VAL A 130 10.07 -21.93 13.00
N TYR A 131 9.77 -21.97 11.72
CA TYR A 131 8.59 -22.64 11.20
C TYR A 131 8.99 -23.73 10.23
N MET A 132 8.23 -24.81 10.17
CA MET A 132 8.51 -25.91 9.27
C MET A 132 7.32 -26.23 8.39
N SER A 133 7.59 -26.40 7.10
CA SER A 133 6.64 -26.84 6.08
C SER A 133 7.28 -27.96 5.25
N GLY A 134 6.46 -28.75 4.58
CA GLY A 134 6.96 -29.76 3.66
C GLY A 134 5.83 -30.38 2.86
N PHE A 135 6.18 -30.85 1.66
CA PHE A 135 5.26 -31.48 0.73
C PHE A 135 5.36 -33.01 0.76
N SER A 136 4.23 -33.72 0.70
CA SER A 136 4.19 -35.21 0.57
C SER A 136 4.98 -35.90 1.68
N LEU A 137 6.04 -36.65 1.36
CA LEU A 137 6.96 -37.21 2.37
C LEU A 137 7.57 -36.11 3.25
N GLY A 138 7.84 -34.92 2.70
CA GLY A 138 8.26 -33.75 3.49
C GLY A 138 7.18 -33.25 4.44
N GLY A 139 5.89 -33.38 4.09
CA GLY A 139 4.76 -33.14 4.98
C GLY A 139 4.69 -34.18 6.11
N ALA A 140 4.87 -35.45 5.81
CA ALA A 140 4.97 -36.50 6.84
C ALA A 140 6.18 -36.25 7.76
N PHE A 141 7.30 -35.79 7.21
CA PHE A 141 8.48 -35.43 7.99
C PHE A 141 8.22 -34.18 8.86
N THR A 142 7.40 -33.23 8.39
CA THR A 142 6.96 -32.11 9.20
C THR A 142 6.23 -32.58 10.47
N TYR A 143 5.34 -33.55 10.37
CA TYR A 143 4.73 -34.20 11.55
C TYR A 143 5.74 -34.98 12.39
N TYR A 144 6.73 -35.64 11.77
CA TYR A 144 7.79 -36.31 12.50
C TYR A 144 8.63 -35.34 13.33
N MET A 145 9.01 -34.21 12.75
CA MET A 145 9.69 -33.13 13.45
C MET A 145 8.87 -32.54 14.62
N LEU A 146 7.54 -32.50 14.48
CA LEU A 146 6.64 -32.11 15.57
C LEU A 146 6.81 -33.03 16.80
N ASN A 147 6.97 -34.33 16.58
CA ASN A 147 7.21 -35.27 17.67
C ASN A 147 8.61 -35.19 18.29
N LYS A 148 9.61 -34.68 17.55
CA LYS A 148 11.03 -34.73 17.94
C LYS A 148 11.61 -33.38 18.38
N ALA A 149 11.09 -32.27 17.86
CA ALA A 149 11.70 -30.95 17.99
C ALA A 149 10.66 -29.83 18.17
N ALA A 150 9.53 -30.13 18.81
CA ALA A 150 8.50 -29.12 19.07
C ALA A 150 9.00 -27.93 19.92
N ASP A 151 10.04 -28.11 20.72
CA ASP A 151 10.67 -27.04 21.52
C ASP A 151 11.54 -26.09 20.66
N LYS A 152 11.84 -26.44 19.41
CA LYS A 152 12.64 -25.64 18.46
C LYS A 152 11.83 -25.06 17.32
N ILE A 153 10.62 -25.57 17.05
CA ILE A 153 9.80 -25.20 15.91
C ILE A 153 8.46 -24.64 16.41
N ALA A 154 8.18 -23.41 16.08
CA ALA A 154 7.04 -22.65 16.61
C ALA A 154 5.69 -23.12 16.06
N ALA A 155 5.62 -23.42 14.75
CA ALA A 155 4.40 -23.91 14.09
C ALA A 155 4.75 -24.78 12.90
N PHE A 156 3.81 -25.66 12.54
CA PHE A 156 3.99 -26.71 11.53
C PHE A 156 2.94 -26.56 10.42
N GLY A 157 3.42 -26.58 9.16
CA GLY A 157 2.61 -26.38 7.95
C GLY A 157 2.82 -27.50 6.93
N PRO A 158 2.35 -28.72 7.19
CA PRO A 158 2.44 -29.80 6.21
C PRO A 158 1.57 -29.50 4.98
N ILE A 159 1.98 -30.02 3.83
CA ILE A 159 1.28 -29.85 2.55
C ILE A 159 1.10 -31.24 1.93
N SER A 160 -0.15 -31.64 1.73
CA SER A 160 -0.50 -32.94 1.11
C SER A 160 0.35 -34.11 1.63
N GLY A 161 0.56 -34.17 2.97
CA GLY A 161 1.44 -35.15 3.55
C GLY A 161 1.17 -35.45 5.01
N TYR A 162 0.96 -36.73 5.35
CA TYR A 162 0.79 -37.17 6.72
C TYR A 162 1.37 -38.58 6.89
N ASN A 163 1.60 -39.03 8.14
CA ASN A 163 2.15 -40.36 8.37
C ASN A 163 1.11 -41.47 8.11
N LEU A 164 1.32 -42.27 7.07
CA LEU A 164 0.43 -43.36 6.67
C LEU A 164 0.32 -44.49 7.72
N MET A 165 1.28 -44.58 8.65
CA MET A 165 1.24 -45.55 9.77
C MET A 165 0.35 -45.07 10.92
N GLY A 166 -0.27 -43.88 10.80
CA GLY A 166 -1.16 -43.30 11.78
C GLY A 166 -0.61 -42.04 12.44
N ALA A 167 -1.49 -41.31 13.14
CA ALA A 167 -1.14 -40.08 13.83
C ALA A 167 -0.39 -40.41 15.15
N ASN A 168 0.84 -39.94 15.27
CA ASN A 168 1.52 -39.77 16.54
C ASN A 168 1.36 -38.30 16.99
N THR A 169 0.59 -38.09 18.05
CA THR A 169 0.27 -36.74 18.54
C THR A 169 1.14 -36.30 19.72
N SER A 170 2.17 -37.08 20.09
CA SER A 170 3.07 -36.73 21.18
C SER A 170 3.93 -35.51 20.81
N SER A 171 4.04 -34.56 21.69
CA SER A 171 4.93 -33.40 21.57
C SER A 171 5.35 -32.87 22.94
N SER A 172 6.48 -32.17 22.99
CA SER A 172 7.01 -31.60 24.25
C SER A 172 6.22 -30.36 24.71
N ARG A 173 5.38 -29.81 23.86
CA ARG A 173 4.48 -28.67 24.14
C ARG A 173 3.27 -28.72 23.21
N PRO A 174 2.20 -27.96 23.48
CA PRO A 174 1.15 -27.73 22.50
C PRO A 174 1.72 -27.04 21.25
N VAL A 175 1.34 -27.52 20.06
CA VAL A 175 1.89 -27.03 18.79
C VAL A 175 0.80 -26.66 17.80
N PRO A 176 0.86 -25.47 17.19
CA PRO A 176 -0.05 -25.06 16.14
C PRO A 176 0.24 -25.79 14.83
N ILE A 177 -0.82 -26.23 14.14
CA ILE A 177 -0.73 -26.98 12.89
C ILE A 177 -1.65 -26.36 11.84
N CYS A 178 -1.13 -26.14 10.61
CA CYS A 178 -1.92 -25.72 9.46
C CYS A 178 -1.59 -26.61 8.26
N GLU A 179 -2.42 -27.61 8.00
CA GLU A 179 -2.32 -28.48 6.84
C GLU A 179 -3.00 -27.85 5.62
N VAL A 180 -2.38 -27.95 4.45
CA VAL A 180 -2.98 -27.60 3.15
C VAL A 180 -3.06 -28.85 2.30
N HIS A 181 -4.25 -29.29 1.90
CA HIS A 181 -4.45 -30.55 1.21
C HIS A 181 -5.41 -30.42 0.02
N GLY A 182 -5.08 -31.05 -1.10
CA GLY A 182 -5.94 -31.08 -2.28
C GLY A 182 -7.09 -32.08 -2.14
N THR A 183 -8.33 -31.70 -2.46
CA THR A 183 -9.48 -32.60 -2.34
C THR A 183 -9.49 -33.73 -3.36
N ALA A 184 -8.72 -33.63 -4.45
CA ALA A 184 -8.52 -34.65 -5.47
C ALA A 184 -7.19 -35.40 -5.30
N ASP A 185 -6.49 -35.23 -4.17
CA ASP A 185 -5.27 -35.99 -3.87
C ASP A 185 -5.57 -37.46 -3.67
N ASN A 186 -5.04 -38.29 -4.57
CA ASN A 186 -5.20 -39.75 -4.56
C ASN A 186 -3.91 -40.50 -4.19
N ILE A 187 -2.80 -39.79 -3.95
CA ILE A 187 -1.51 -40.32 -3.51
C ILE A 187 -1.45 -40.31 -1.99
N MET A 188 -1.57 -39.12 -1.39
CA MET A 188 -1.79 -38.94 0.04
C MET A 188 -3.27 -38.69 0.26
N SER A 189 -4.06 -39.74 0.36
CA SER A 189 -5.52 -39.69 0.26
C SER A 189 -6.16 -38.62 1.14
N TYR A 190 -6.89 -37.69 0.53
CA TYR A 190 -7.63 -36.63 1.23
C TYR A 190 -8.64 -37.20 2.25
N SER A 191 -9.20 -38.38 2.01
CA SER A 191 -10.26 -38.95 2.88
C SER A 191 -9.85 -39.16 4.32
N GLY A 192 -8.55 -39.40 4.59
CA GLY A 192 -8.04 -39.66 5.94
C GLY A 192 -7.59 -38.41 6.71
N ILE A 193 -7.38 -37.26 6.03
CA ILE A 193 -6.72 -36.10 6.66
C ILE A 193 -7.56 -35.42 7.73
N LYS A 194 -8.89 -35.36 7.58
CA LYS A 194 -9.78 -34.76 8.58
C LYS A 194 -9.70 -35.50 9.92
N ASP A 195 -9.76 -36.82 9.89
CA ASP A 195 -9.66 -37.65 11.10
C ASP A 195 -8.24 -37.63 11.68
N TYR A 196 -7.22 -37.54 10.83
CA TYR A 196 -5.83 -37.40 11.25
C TYR A 196 -5.64 -36.09 12.06
N LEU A 197 -6.09 -34.97 11.54
CA LEU A 197 -6.00 -33.67 12.20
C LEU A 197 -6.90 -33.56 13.44
N LYS A 198 -8.07 -34.18 13.43
CA LYS A 198 -8.94 -34.26 14.61
C LYS A 198 -8.23 -34.84 15.83
N LYS A 199 -7.35 -35.85 15.64
CA LYS A 199 -6.54 -36.43 16.73
C LYS A 199 -5.55 -35.41 17.30
N PHE A 200 -4.93 -34.57 16.44
CA PHE A 200 -4.06 -33.51 16.91
C PHE A 200 -4.86 -32.42 17.63
N ALA A 201 -6.00 -32.00 17.10
CA ALA A 201 -6.87 -31.02 17.76
C ALA A 201 -7.27 -31.50 19.16
N GLN A 202 -7.60 -32.78 19.31
CA GLN A 202 -7.91 -33.40 20.60
C GLN A 202 -6.70 -33.43 21.54
N ALA A 203 -5.52 -33.79 21.04
CA ALA A 203 -4.28 -33.81 21.82
C ALA A 203 -3.85 -32.39 22.27
N MET A 204 -4.09 -31.38 21.45
CA MET A 204 -3.83 -29.97 21.76
C MET A 204 -4.95 -29.32 22.60
N LYS A 205 -5.96 -30.08 22.98
CA LYS A 205 -7.13 -29.63 23.77
C LYS A 205 -7.93 -28.50 23.11
N CYS A 206 -7.97 -28.47 21.78
CA CYS A 206 -8.80 -27.52 21.04
C CYS A 206 -10.30 -27.76 21.28
N ASN A 207 -11.10 -26.75 21.01
CA ASN A 207 -12.55 -26.90 20.91
C ASN A 207 -12.88 -27.90 19.80
N MET A 208 -13.53 -29.00 20.18
CA MET A 208 -13.82 -30.10 19.26
C MET A 208 -15.03 -29.85 18.33
N THR A 209 -15.66 -28.66 18.43
CA THR A 209 -16.62 -28.14 17.44
C THR A 209 -15.88 -27.17 16.52
N PRO A 210 -15.35 -27.63 15.38
CA PRO A 210 -14.55 -26.77 14.52
C PRO A 210 -15.43 -25.75 13.81
N GLU A 211 -14.84 -24.58 13.50
CA GLU A 211 -15.41 -23.60 12.61
C GLU A 211 -15.14 -24.00 11.16
N GLU A 212 -16.19 -24.04 10.34
CA GLU A 212 -16.05 -24.31 8.90
C GLU A 212 -16.35 -23.04 8.11
N THR A 213 -15.44 -22.66 7.22
CA THR A 213 -15.60 -21.54 6.33
C THR A 213 -15.23 -21.93 4.90
N THR A 214 -15.80 -21.24 3.91
CA THR A 214 -15.49 -21.45 2.49
C THR A 214 -14.95 -20.16 1.88
N GLY A 215 -13.99 -20.30 0.98
CA GLY A 215 -13.43 -19.22 0.19
C GLY A 215 -13.40 -19.61 -1.29
N ASN A 216 -12.82 -18.73 -2.12
CA ASN A 216 -12.68 -19.02 -3.54
C ASN A 216 -11.72 -20.21 -3.76
N GLY A 217 -12.27 -21.34 -4.20
CA GLY A 217 -11.52 -22.56 -4.50
C GLY A 217 -11.04 -23.37 -3.28
N TYR A 218 -11.51 -23.09 -2.06
CA TYR A 218 -11.15 -23.87 -0.88
C TYR A 218 -12.24 -23.89 0.20
N SER A 219 -12.15 -24.86 1.11
CA SER A 219 -12.80 -24.81 2.43
C SER A 219 -11.76 -24.87 3.54
N LYS A 220 -12.08 -24.28 4.69
CA LYS A 220 -11.22 -24.26 5.87
C LYS A 220 -11.96 -24.87 7.05
N LEU A 221 -11.35 -25.89 7.66
CA LEU A 221 -11.78 -26.49 8.93
C LEU A 221 -10.84 -25.98 10.02
N HIS A 222 -11.36 -25.40 11.10
CA HIS A 222 -10.57 -24.70 12.08
C HIS A 222 -10.95 -25.09 13.53
N TYR A 223 -10.10 -25.87 14.18
CA TYR A 223 -10.15 -26.16 15.61
C TYR A 223 -9.38 -25.08 16.37
N LYS A 224 -10.07 -24.34 17.25
CA LYS A 224 -9.55 -23.19 18.02
C LYS A 224 -9.45 -23.51 19.50
N ASP A 225 -8.97 -22.53 20.25
CA ASP A 225 -8.98 -22.47 21.71
C ASP A 225 -8.28 -23.65 22.39
N GLY A 226 -7.22 -24.15 21.75
CA GLY A 226 -6.37 -25.18 22.33
C GLY A 226 -5.48 -24.62 23.45
N GLU A 227 -4.81 -25.53 24.17
CA GLU A 227 -3.84 -25.14 25.18
C GLU A 227 -2.77 -24.23 24.57
N CYS A 228 -2.42 -23.12 25.27
CA CYS A 228 -1.53 -22.07 24.76
C CYS A 228 -2.02 -21.40 23.45
N ASP A 229 -3.32 -21.16 23.30
CA ASP A 229 -3.93 -20.60 22.08
C ASP A 229 -3.61 -21.40 20.80
N THR A 230 -3.35 -22.69 20.97
CA THR A 230 -3.03 -23.58 19.84
C THR A 230 -4.25 -23.76 18.94
N GLU A 231 -4.00 -23.81 17.66
CA GLU A 231 -5.01 -24.05 16.62
C GLU A 231 -4.58 -25.16 15.71
N VAL A 232 -5.57 -25.94 15.20
CA VAL A 232 -5.36 -26.95 14.15
C VAL A 232 -6.26 -26.61 12.98
N ILE A 233 -5.65 -26.35 11.82
CA ILE A 233 -6.33 -25.87 10.61
C ILE A 233 -6.12 -26.88 9.48
N LEU A 234 -7.19 -27.14 8.71
CA LEU A 234 -7.12 -27.76 7.38
C LEU A 234 -7.66 -26.81 6.33
N TYR A 235 -6.83 -26.45 5.37
CA TYR A 235 -7.26 -25.90 4.10
C TYR A 235 -7.47 -27.03 3.09
N SER A 236 -8.69 -27.26 2.68
CA SER A 236 -9.07 -28.23 1.65
C SER A 236 -9.19 -27.51 0.31
N VAL A 237 -8.20 -27.66 -0.59
CA VAL A 237 -8.17 -26.95 -1.87
C VAL A 237 -8.95 -27.76 -2.91
N ASN A 238 -10.05 -27.18 -3.41
CA ASN A 238 -11.01 -27.86 -4.28
C ASN A 238 -10.38 -28.28 -5.62
N GLY A 239 -10.50 -29.57 -5.97
CA GLY A 239 -10.01 -30.12 -7.23
C GLY A 239 -8.49 -30.22 -7.36
N ARG A 240 -7.70 -29.73 -6.38
CA ARG A 240 -6.24 -29.88 -6.38
C ARG A 240 -5.88 -31.35 -6.15
N GLY A 241 -4.95 -31.86 -6.96
CA GLY A 241 -4.33 -33.18 -6.80
C GLY A 241 -3.19 -33.16 -5.79
N HIS A 242 -2.22 -34.07 -5.99
CA HIS A 242 -1.03 -34.18 -5.14
C HIS A 242 0.07 -33.23 -5.58
N GLU A 243 -0.03 -31.98 -5.15
CA GLU A 243 0.91 -30.92 -5.51
C GLU A 243 1.04 -29.83 -4.43
N PRO A 244 2.23 -29.21 -4.27
CA PRO A 244 2.47 -28.18 -3.26
C PRO A 244 2.20 -26.75 -3.78
N SER A 245 1.80 -26.59 -5.04
CA SER A 245 1.84 -25.33 -5.78
C SER A 245 0.98 -24.21 -5.19
N ASN A 246 1.31 -22.98 -5.60
CA ASN A 246 0.53 -21.79 -5.31
C ASN A 246 -0.55 -21.48 -6.38
N ASN A 247 -0.77 -22.37 -7.34
CA ASN A 247 -1.76 -22.18 -8.40
C ASN A 247 -3.18 -22.19 -7.84
N GLY A 248 -3.92 -21.12 -8.07
CA GLY A 248 -5.32 -20.92 -7.64
C GLY A 248 -5.48 -20.67 -6.13
N PHE A 249 -4.78 -21.37 -5.27
CA PHE A 249 -4.74 -21.16 -3.82
C PHE A 249 -3.28 -20.96 -3.37
N HIS A 250 -2.98 -19.79 -2.83
CA HIS A 250 -1.62 -19.45 -2.40
C HIS A 250 -1.26 -20.13 -1.07
N THR A 251 -0.75 -21.36 -1.16
CA THR A 251 -0.37 -22.21 -0.02
C THR A 251 0.60 -21.49 0.93
N SER A 252 1.67 -20.89 0.40
CA SER A 252 2.68 -20.20 1.22
C SER A 252 2.12 -18.96 1.93
N ASN A 253 1.21 -18.19 1.27
CA ASN A 253 0.55 -17.06 1.92
C ASN A 253 -0.34 -17.50 3.09
N ALA A 254 -1.11 -18.59 2.90
CA ALA A 254 -1.95 -19.15 3.96
C ALA A 254 -1.12 -19.66 5.15
N LEU A 255 -0.03 -20.37 4.86
CA LEU A 255 0.89 -20.85 5.89
C LEU A 255 1.62 -19.71 6.60
N TRP A 256 2.07 -18.67 5.89
CA TRP A 256 2.70 -17.51 6.51
C TRP A 256 1.74 -16.72 7.39
N ALA A 257 0.50 -16.50 6.92
CA ALA A 257 -0.53 -15.83 7.73
C ALA A 257 -0.80 -16.57 9.05
N PHE A 258 -0.67 -17.91 9.04
CA PHE A 258 -0.75 -18.75 10.22
C PHE A 258 0.54 -18.68 11.05
N PHE A 259 1.70 -18.96 10.48
CA PHE A 259 2.99 -19.07 11.16
C PHE A 259 3.35 -17.83 11.98
N LYS A 260 3.21 -16.65 11.38
CA LYS A 260 3.60 -15.38 12.02
C LYS A 260 2.88 -15.08 13.34
N GLN A 261 1.84 -15.84 13.67
CA GLN A 261 1.08 -15.70 14.91
C GLN A 261 1.68 -16.49 16.08
N TYR A 262 2.74 -17.28 15.87
CA TYR A 262 3.26 -18.19 16.88
C TYR A 262 4.75 -18.02 17.11
N SER A 263 5.15 -18.32 18.34
CA SER A 263 6.53 -18.61 18.75
C SER A 263 6.57 -19.92 19.53
N THR A 264 7.74 -20.35 19.96
CA THR A 264 7.85 -21.51 20.87
C THR A 264 7.32 -21.23 22.27
N ALA A 265 7.04 -19.96 22.61
CA ALA A 265 6.36 -19.61 23.86
C ALA A 265 4.87 -20.00 23.82
N CYS A 266 4.26 -20.17 24.99
CA CYS A 266 2.82 -20.38 25.13
C CYS A 266 2.03 -19.12 24.69
N GLY A 267 0.94 -19.32 23.95
CA GLY A 267 0.07 -18.26 23.46
C GLY A 267 0.46 -17.72 22.08
N LYS A 268 -0.36 -16.80 21.58
CA LYS A 268 -0.08 -16.11 20.31
C LYS A 268 1.17 -15.24 20.43
N TYR A 269 2.01 -15.29 19.42
CA TYR A 269 3.17 -14.42 19.34
C TYR A 269 2.74 -12.97 19.18
N SER A 270 3.27 -12.14 20.04
CA SER A 270 3.15 -10.70 19.96
C SER A 270 4.55 -10.12 19.87
N ALA A 271 4.85 -9.46 18.77
CA ALA A 271 6.17 -8.88 18.57
C ALA A 271 6.42 -7.83 19.68
N THR A 272 7.39 -8.10 20.56
CA THR A 272 7.83 -7.11 21.52
C THR A 272 8.48 -5.94 20.78
N GLY A 273 7.95 -4.74 20.99
CA GLY A 273 8.48 -3.56 20.31
C GLY A 273 7.53 -2.38 20.33
N VAL A 274 7.86 -1.39 19.53
CA VAL A 274 7.03 -0.22 19.28
C VAL A 274 6.79 -0.07 17.78
N SER A 275 5.54 0.19 17.39
CA SER A 275 5.19 0.56 16.03
C SER A 275 4.79 2.04 15.99
N LEU A 276 5.06 2.71 14.86
CA LEU A 276 4.72 4.11 14.61
C LEU A 276 3.76 4.19 13.43
N SER A 277 2.70 4.96 13.59
CA SER A 277 1.78 5.37 12.51
C SER A 277 1.74 6.88 12.41
N LEU A 278 1.44 7.38 11.21
CA LEU A 278 1.31 8.80 10.89
C LEU A 278 -0.11 9.07 10.41
N SER A 279 -0.70 10.18 10.83
CA SER A 279 -1.99 10.65 10.35
C SER A 279 -1.99 12.17 10.19
N PRO A 280 -2.31 12.71 8.99
CA PRO A 280 -2.54 12.00 7.74
C PRO A 280 -1.26 11.33 7.18
N SER A 281 -1.35 10.58 6.08
CA SER A 281 -0.20 9.94 5.44
C SER A 281 0.61 10.88 4.54
N ILE A 282 -0.01 11.94 4.03
CA ILE A 282 0.54 13.04 3.22
C ILE A 282 0.00 14.34 3.81
N GLY A 283 0.76 15.42 3.76
CA GLY A 283 0.37 16.74 4.24
C GLY A 283 0.39 17.81 3.16
N GLU A 284 -0.41 18.84 3.37
CA GLU A 284 -0.44 20.09 2.60
C GLU A 284 0.19 21.21 3.43
N ALA A 285 1.14 21.95 2.86
CA ALA A 285 1.90 22.97 3.58
C ALA A 285 1.04 24.22 3.93
N PRO A 286 1.14 24.73 5.18
CA PRO A 286 1.91 24.21 6.31
C PRO A 286 1.20 23.03 6.99
N ALA A 287 1.83 21.85 6.97
CA ALA A 287 1.19 20.61 7.42
C ALA A 287 1.31 20.36 8.92
N THR A 288 0.33 19.63 9.43
CA THR A 288 0.39 19.00 10.76
C THR A 288 0.31 17.48 10.59
N VAL A 289 1.16 16.75 11.28
CA VAL A 289 1.11 15.28 11.34
C VAL A 289 1.07 14.80 12.78
N THR A 290 0.15 13.88 13.07
CA THR A 290 0.08 13.20 14.37
C THR A 290 0.85 11.88 14.27
N LEU A 291 1.80 11.71 15.17
CA LEU A 291 2.63 10.54 15.37
C LEU A 291 1.99 9.70 16.48
N THR A 292 1.47 8.51 16.19
CA THR A 292 0.91 7.60 17.19
C THR A 292 1.77 6.37 17.32
N ALA A 293 2.27 6.09 18.52
CA ALA A 293 3.05 4.90 18.83
C ALA A 293 2.22 3.86 19.56
N LYS A 294 2.34 2.60 19.12
CA LYS A 294 1.71 1.46 19.80
C LYS A 294 2.81 0.53 20.33
N ALA A 295 2.84 0.38 21.66
CA ALA A 295 3.74 -0.54 22.33
C ALA A 295 3.15 -1.94 22.41
N THR A 296 4.03 -2.94 22.29
CA THR A 296 3.72 -4.33 22.59
C THR A 296 4.84 -4.89 23.47
N LEU A 297 4.51 -5.34 24.66
CA LEU A 297 5.47 -5.82 25.65
C LEU A 297 5.02 -7.16 26.24
N PRO A 298 5.97 -7.99 26.71
CA PRO A 298 5.64 -9.22 27.44
C PRO A 298 4.91 -8.91 28.76
N GLU A 299 4.15 -9.87 29.24
CA GLU A 299 3.49 -9.80 30.54
C GLU A 299 4.49 -9.44 31.67
N GLY A 300 4.07 -8.54 32.56
CA GLY A 300 4.92 -8.04 33.65
C GLY A 300 5.98 -7.01 33.23
N THR A 301 5.92 -6.53 31.98
CA THR A 301 6.74 -5.43 31.50
C THR A 301 5.84 -4.27 31.06
N ASN A 302 6.16 -3.04 31.47
CA ASN A 302 5.38 -1.85 31.16
C ASN A 302 6.23 -0.83 30.38
N VAL A 303 5.57 0.04 29.63
CA VAL A 303 6.23 1.18 29.00
C VAL A 303 6.64 2.17 30.08
N GLN A 304 7.90 2.57 30.09
CA GLN A 304 8.39 3.67 30.91
C GLN A 304 8.22 4.99 30.15
N SER A 305 8.59 5.01 28.87
CA SER A 305 8.46 6.19 28.01
C SER A 305 8.55 5.81 26.53
N ILE A 306 8.02 6.69 25.67
CA ILE A 306 8.26 6.64 24.21
C ILE A 306 8.77 8.01 23.77
N ALA A 307 9.97 8.05 23.19
CA ALA A 307 10.58 9.23 22.62
C ALA A 307 10.34 9.25 21.10
N PHE A 308 9.81 10.36 20.58
CA PHE A 308 9.53 10.57 19.16
C PHE A 308 10.62 11.43 18.54
N TYR A 309 11.02 11.10 17.33
CA TYR A 309 12.11 11.76 16.61
C TYR A 309 11.71 12.16 15.20
N GLN A 310 12.21 13.33 14.75
CA GLN A 310 12.28 13.73 13.36
C GLN A 310 13.74 13.60 12.90
N GLY A 311 14.02 12.64 12.02
CA GLY A 311 15.39 12.29 11.67
C GLY A 311 16.19 11.83 12.89
N LYS A 312 17.09 12.71 13.39
CA LYS A 312 17.89 12.49 14.62
C LYS A 312 17.50 13.41 15.77
N GLU A 313 16.60 14.35 15.53
CA GLU A 313 16.20 15.33 16.53
C GLU A 313 15.03 14.80 17.36
N LEU A 314 15.16 14.91 18.68
CA LEU A 314 14.09 14.56 19.60
C LEU A 314 12.97 15.60 19.50
N ILE A 315 11.74 15.14 19.21
CA ILE A 315 10.54 15.97 19.25
C ILE A 315 10.03 16.06 20.69
N GLU A 316 9.69 14.90 21.25
CA GLU A 316 9.10 14.81 22.59
C GLU A 316 9.28 13.40 23.19
N THR A 317 9.18 13.31 24.52
CA THR A 317 9.14 12.03 25.25
C THR A 317 7.85 11.94 26.05
N VAL A 318 7.01 10.98 25.71
CA VAL A 318 5.70 10.72 26.32
C VAL A 318 5.82 9.56 27.32
N THR A 319 5.32 9.75 28.55
CA THR A 319 5.44 8.76 29.65
C THR A 319 4.12 8.08 30.02
N GLY A 320 3.02 8.40 29.35
CA GLY A 320 1.68 7.83 29.57
C GLY A 320 0.86 7.79 28.32
N GLU A 321 -0.13 6.89 28.26
CA GLU A 321 -1.07 6.81 27.14
C GLU A 321 -2.04 8.01 27.09
N PRO A 322 -2.42 8.46 25.90
CA PRO A 322 -2.02 7.97 24.59
C PRO A 322 -0.58 8.38 24.25
N PHE A 323 0.18 7.47 23.64
CA PHE A 323 1.53 7.78 23.16
C PHE A 323 1.44 8.47 21.80
N GLU A 324 1.14 9.76 21.82
CA GLU A 324 0.91 10.60 20.64
C GLU A 324 1.62 11.94 20.75
N VAL A 325 2.11 12.43 19.60
CA VAL A 325 2.72 13.76 19.45
C VAL A 325 2.28 14.35 18.12
N SER A 326 1.90 15.63 18.10
CA SER A 326 1.62 16.35 16.87
C SER A 326 2.80 17.26 16.50
N VAL A 327 3.19 17.21 15.24
CA VAL A 327 4.20 18.11 14.65
C VAL A 327 3.50 19.04 13.69
N GLU A 328 3.57 20.34 13.97
CA GLU A 328 2.85 21.38 13.24
C GLU A 328 3.80 22.24 12.40
N GLY A 329 3.25 22.94 11.39
CA GLY A 329 3.97 23.94 10.61
C GLY A 329 5.05 23.33 9.69
N LEU A 330 4.87 22.11 9.25
CA LEU A 330 5.78 21.47 8.31
C LEU A 330 5.63 22.11 6.91
N GLU A 331 6.71 22.65 6.40
CA GLU A 331 6.81 23.20 5.06
C GLU A 331 6.96 22.09 4.01
N ILE A 332 6.87 22.47 2.72
CA ILE A 332 7.04 21.52 1.60
C ILE A 332 8.35 20.74 1.74
N GLY A 333 8.28 19.42 1.73
CA GLY A 333 9.45 18.56 1.87
C GLY A 333 9.14 17.12 2.31
N LYS A 334 10.21 16.33 2.43
CA LYS A 334 10.13 14.95 2.92
C LYS A 334 10.72 14.85 4.33
N TYR A 335 9.95 14.30 5.23
CA TYR A 335 10.30 14.14 6.64
C TYR A 335 10.38 12.65 6.99
N GLU A 336 11.23 12.30 7.93
CA GLU A 336 11.36 10.94 8.43
C GLU A 336 11.14 10.94 9.94
N PHE A 337 10.20 10.14 10.40
CA PHE A 337 9.85 10.00 11.81
C PHE A 337 10.16 8.61 12.35
N SER A 338 10.53 8.53 13.62
CA SER A 338 10.74 7.28 14.35
C SER A 338 10.37 7.43 15.82
N ALA A 339 10.14 6.31 16.51
CA ALA A 339 9.88 6.26 17.93
C ALA A 339 10.82 5.27 18.63
N VAL A 340 11.26 5.62 19.84
CA VAL A 340 12.07 4.77 20.71
C VAL A 340 11.34 4.56 22.01
N MET A 341 10.84 3.35 22.26
CA MET A 341 10.23 2.95 23.52
C MET A 341 11.28 2.48 24.50
N THR A 342 11.17 2.90 25.75
CA THR A 342 11.95 2.37 26.88
C THR A 342 10.98 1.65 27.83
N ASP A 343 11.30 0.41 28.20
CA ASP A 343 10.51 -0.34 29.18
C ASP A 343 10.94 -0.06 30.64
N ASN A 344 10.15 -0.52 31.60
CA ASN A 344 10.42 -0.36 33.03
C ASN A 344 11.67 -1.12 33.55
N LYS A 345 12.36 -1.85 32.67
CA LYS A 345 13.65 -2.52 32.93
C LYS A 345 14.83 -1.78 32.28
N GLY A 346 14.53 -0.66 31.60
CA GLY A 346 15.53 0.17 30.92
C GLY A 346 15.94 -0.35 29.53
N LYS A 347 15.25 -1.38 28.99
CA LYS A 347 15.51 -1.86 27.64
C LYS A 347 14.82 -0.98 26.63
N THR A 348 15.48 -0.68 25.51
CA THR A 348 14.96 0.15 24.44
C THR A 348 14.56 -0.66 23.21
N TYR A 349 13.54 -0.15 22.50
CA TYR A 349 12.99 -0.73 21.28
C TYR A 349 12.75 0.37 20.26
N ASN A 350 13.24 0.20 19.04
CA ASN A 350 13.08 1.18 17.96
C ASN A 350 11.92 0.80 17.06
N SER A 351 11.11 1.77 16.66
CA SER A 351 10.14 1.58 15.57
C SER A 351 10.85 1.49 14.20
N ALA A 352 10.15 0.97 13.21
CA ALA A 352 10.50 1.27 11.83
C ALA A 352 10.37 2.78 11.60
N LYS A 353 11.23 3.33 10.73
CA LYS A 353 11.12 4.71 10.27
C LYS A 353 9.91 4.87 9.36
N LYS A 354 9.26 6.03 9.43
CA LYS A 354 8.09 6.40 8.61
C LYS A 354 8.39 7.69 7.86
N SER A 355 8.19 7.67 6.56
CA SER A 355 8.30 8.86 5.73
C SER A 355 6.97 9.59 5.69
N PHE A 356 7.03 10.93 5.73
CA PHE A 356 5.90 11.83 5.57
C PHE A 356 6.27 12.87 4.53
N GLU A 357 5.45 13.04 3.50
CA GLU A 357 5.69 14.01 2.46
C GLU A 357 4.69 15.16 2.60
N VAL A 358 5.22 16.39 2.63
CA VAL A 358 4.43 17.63 2.61
C VAL A 358 4.56 18.26 1.24
N ARG A 359 3.42 18.51 0.61
CA ARG A 359 3.31 19.05 -0.75
C ARG A 359 2.74 20.45 -0.74
N ALA A 360 2.81 21.13 -1.89
CA ALA A 360 2.13 22.39 -2.10
C ALA A 360 0.61 22.21 -1.97
N PRO A 361 -0.12 23.24 -1.51
CA PRO A 361 -1.58 23.24 -1.50
C PRO A 361 -2.15 22.93 -2.88
N GLN A 362 -3.21 22.13 -2.92
CA GLN A 362 -4.02 21.97 -4.13
C GLN A 362 -4.60 23.32 -4.54
N THR A 363 -4.45 23.68 -5.81
CA THR A 363 -5.02 24.90 -6.37
C THR A 363 -5.65 24.61 -7.74
N PRO A 364 -6.67 25.37 -8.13
CA PRO A 364 -7.27 25.17 -9.44
C PRO A 364 -6.25 25.41 -10.56
N TYR A 365 -6.39 24.69 -11.66
CA TYR A 365 -5.49 24.79 -12.81
C TYR A 365 -5.31 26.23 -13.26
N LYS A 366 -4.04 26.67 -13.39
CA LYS A 366 -3.66 28.05 -13.67
C LYS A 366 -4.30 29.10 -12.74
N GLY A 367 -4.68 28.71 -11.53
CA GLY A 367 -5.30 29.57 -10.54
C GLY A 367 -6.77 29.93 -10.81
N VAL A 368 -7.44 29.24 -11.75
CA VAL A 368 -8.81 29.56 -12.17
C VAL A 368 -9.73 28.37 -11.93
N ALA A 369 -10.65 28.51 -10.96
CA ALA A 369 -11.66 27.48 -10.67
C ALA A 369 -12.67 27.35 -11.81
N SER A 370 -13.16 26.13 -12.05
CA SER A 370 -14.26 25.89 -12.98
C SER A 370 -15.57 26.41 -12.42
N VAL A 371 -16.27 27.26 -13.18
CA VAL A 371 -17.49 27.94 -12.71
C VAL A 371 -18.73 27.12 -13.02
N LEU A 372 -19.59 26.88 -12.01
CA LEU A 372 -20.91 26.27 -12.20
C LEU A 372 -22.04 27.28 -12.07
N PRO A 373 -23.04 27.24 -13.01
CA PRO A 373 -23.21 26.39 -14.17
C PRO A 373 -22.10 26.56 -15.20
N GLY A 374 -21.66 25.48 -15.87
CA GLY A 374 -20.59 25.53 -16.87
C GLY A 374 -19.99 24.16 -17.13
N ALA A 375 -18.90 24.14 -17.91
CA ALA A 375 -18.14 22.94 -18.22
C ALA A 375 -16.86 22.84 -17.38
N VAL A 376 -16.52 21.62 -17.01
CA VAL A 376 -15.24 21.25 -16.40
C VAL A 376 -14.51 20.37 -17.40
N GLU A 377 -13.44 20.88 -18.00
CA GLU A 377 -12.59 20.17 -18.96
C GLU A 377 -11.64 19.26 -18.18
N MET A 378 -11.59 17.97 -18.56
CA MET A 378 -10.90 16.97 -17.74
C MET A 378 -9.37 17.09 -17.77
N GLU A 379 -8.79 17.65 -18.80
CA GLU A 379 -7.35 17.95 -18.86
C GLU A 379 -6.94 19.08 -17.91
N ASN A 380 -7.89 19.87 -17.40
CA ASN A 380 -7.67 21.00 -16.51
C ASN A 380 -7.83 20.63 -15.02
N TYR A 381 -7.45 19.42 -14.64
CA TYR A 381 -7.42 19.03 -13.23
C TYR A 381 -6.48 19.93 -12.42
N ASP A 382 -6.72 20.04 -11.14
CA ASP A 382 -6.04 20.96 -10.24
C ASP A 382 -4.50 20.75 -10.22
N GLU A 383 -3.79 21.74 -9.74
CA GLU A 383 -2.35 21.67 -9.45
C GLU A 383 -2.16 21.22 -8.00
N GLY A 384 -1.14 20.41 -7.71
CA GLY A 384 -0.85 19.83 -6.38
C GLY A 384 -0.05 18.54 -6.50
N GLY A 385 -0.10 17.91 -7.69
CA GLY A 385 0.66 16.71 -8.00
C GLY A 385 -0.01 15.42 -7.51
N GLU A 386 0.68 14.31 -7.74
CA GLU A 386 0.26 12.94 -7.41
C GLU A 386 -0.13 12.79 -5.93
N GLY A 387 -1.32 12.22 -5.67
CA GLY A 387 -1.89 12.01 -4.34
C GLY A 387 -2.48 13.26 -3.66
N MET A 388 -2.47 14.43 -4.35
CA MET A 388 -3.11 15.67 -3.88
C MET A 388 -4.20 16.14 -4.85
N ALA A 389 -3.86 16.35 -6.12
CA ALA A 389 -4.79 16.80 -7.16
C ALA A 389 -5.21 15.70 -8.11
N TYR A 390 -4.45 14.62 -8.16
CA TYR A 390 -4.75 13.42 -8.94
C TYR A 390 -4.03 12.20 -8.36
N SER A 391 -4.42 11.02 -8.80
CA SER A 391 -3.62 9.80 -8.66
C SER A 391 -3.64 9.02 -9.96
N ASP A 392 -2.46 8.67 -10.44
CA ASP A 392 -2.25 7.85 -11.62
C ASP A 392 -1.43 6.60 -11.26
N SER A 393 -1.62 5.51 -11.98
CA SER A 393 -0.97 4.23 -11.69
C SER A 393 0.48 4.17 -12.13
N ASP A 394 0.91 5.12 -12.95
CA ASP A 394 2.31 5.30 -13.34
C ASP A 394 2.67 6.80 -13.43
N ASP A 395 3.92 7.13 -13.66
CA ASP A 395 4.45 8.50 -13.63
C ASP A 395 4.60 9.13 -15.02
N LYS A 396 3.94 8.58 -16.04
CA LYS A 396 4.07 9.01 -17.43
C LYS A 396 2.73 9.29 -18.07
N ASN A 397 2.59 10.44 -18.70
CA ASN A 397 1.48 10.73 -19.61
C ASN A 397 1.66 9.98 -20.94
N GLU A 398 1.02 8.80 -21.08
CA GLU A 398 1.11 7.96 -22.29
C GLU A 398 0.44 8.62 -23.52
N GLY A 399 -0.55 9.49 -23.30
CA GLY A 399 -1.17 10.29 -24.35
C GLY A 399 -0.27 11.38 -24.92
N LYS A 400 0.77 11.80 -24.18
CA LYS A 400 1.83 12.74 -24.60
C LYS A 400 1.31 14.10 -25.07
N ALA A 401 0.09 14.45 -24.69
CA ALA A 401 -0.55 15.71 -24.99
C ALA A 401 -0.81 16.48 -23.69
N TYR A 402 -0.85 17.83 -23.79
CA TYR A 402 -1.10 18.72 -22.67
C TYR A 402 -0.17 18.40 -21.49
N ARG A 403 -0.32 18.74 -20.29
CA ARG A 403 0.41 18.53 -19.01
C ARG A 403 1.46 17.37 -19.03
N THR A 404 2.37 17.35 -19.99
CA THR A 404 3.29 16.22 -20.29
C THR A 404 4.37 15.97 -19.23
N SER A 405 4.44 16.79 -18.18
CA SER A 405 5.35 16.63 -17.03
C SER A 405 4.70 15.93 -15.84
N GLU A 406 3.44 15.51 -15.96
CA GLU A 406 2.65 14.87 -14.92
C GLU A 406 2.19 13.48 -15.37
N GLY A 407 1.71 12.65 -14.43
CA GLY A 407 1.35 11.26 -14.69
C GLY A 407 0.06 11.08 -15.50
N VAL A 408 -0.96 11.94 -15.25
CA VAL A 408 -2.28 11.76 -15.86
C VAL A 408 -2.21 11.70 -17.38
N ASP A 409 -2.77 10.65 -17.93
CA ASP A 409 -2.78 10.38 -19.36
C ASP A 409 -3.76 11.26 -20.11
N ILE A 410 -3.27 12.14 -20.96
CA ILE A 410 -4.08 13.05 -21.76
C ILE A 410 -3.78 12.86 -23.25
N GLU A 411 -4.84 12.64 -24.05
CA GLU A 411 -4.72 12.63 -25.52
C GLU A 411 -5.41 13.84 -26.17
N GLU A 412 -4.90 14.26 -27.31
CA GLU A 412 -5.57 15.17 -28.22
C GLU A 412 -6.42 14.33 -29.20
N PHE A 413 -7.74 14.41 -29.07
CA PHE A 413 -8.64 13.64 -29.93
C PHE A 413 -9.14 14.44 -31.15
N GLU A 414 -9.22 15.77 -31.03
CA GLU A 414 -9.37 16.74 -32.13
C GLU A 414 -8.43 17.92 -31.89
N THR A 415 -8.15 18.73 -32.90
CA THR A 415 -7.22 19.86 -32.77
C THR A 415 -7.64 20.81 -31.65
N GLY A 416 -6.84 20.86 -30.59
CA GLY A 416 -7.07 21.68 -29.39
C GLY A 416 -8.14 21.16 -28.46
N GLN A 417 -8.59 19.92 -28.61
CA GLN A 417 -9.52 19.24 -27.72
C GLN A 417 -8.83 18.01 -27.08
N TYR A 418 -8.93 17.90 -25.77
CA TYR A 418 -8.19 16.95 -24.99
C TYR A 418 -9.13 16.10 -24.13
N ALA A 419 -8.72 14.89 -23.83
CA ALA A 419 -9.42 14.00 -22.91
C ALA A 419 -8.41 13.26 -22.04
N ILE A 420 -8.78 12.96 -20.80
CA ILE A 420 -8.07 11.94 -20.02
C ILE A 420 -8.37 10.56 -20.62
N GLY A 421 -7.36 9.69 -20.66
CA GLY A 421 -7.45 8.36 -21.27
C GLY A 421 -6.48 7.37 -20.65
N TRP A 422 -6.30 6.19 -21.23
CA TRP A 422 -5.50 5.06 -20.70
C TRP A 422 -5.78 4.70 -19.23
N THR A 423 -6.88 5.18 -18.68
CA THR A 423 -7.21 5.12 -17.27
C THR A 423 -7.31 3.70 -16.71
N LYS A 424 -6.93 3.53 -15.46
CA LYS A 424 -7.02 2.28 -14.68
C LYS A 424 -7.85 2.46 -13.41
N ALA A 425 -8.44 1.38 -12.95
CA ALA A 425 -9.24 1.38 -11.74
C ALA A 425 -8.42 1.83 -10.52
N GLY A 426 -8.98 2.78 -9.77
CA GLY A 426 -8.32 3.41 -8.61
C GLY A 426 -7.66 4.75 -8.91
N GLU A 427 -7.49 5.14 -10.17
CA GLU A 427 -7.03 6.47 -10.56
C GLU A 427 -8.13 7.52 -10.35
N TRP A 428 -7.72 8.75 -10.14
CA TRP A 428 -8.65 9.85 -9.95
C TRP A 428 -8.01 11.21 -10.25
N THR A 429 -8.88 12.18 -10.59
CA THR A 429 -8.52 13.59 -10.79
C THR A 429 -9.47 14.49 -10.02
N GLU A 430 -8.99 15.63 -9.53
CA GLU A 430 -9.78 16.63 -8.79
C GLU A 430 -9.78 17.99 -9.45
N TYR A 431 -10.89 18.72 -9.26
CA TYR A 431 -11.15 20.01 -9.91
C TYR A 431 -11.78 20.96 -8.91
N THR A 432 -11.19 22.10 -8.69
CA THR A 432 -11.80 23.16 -7.88
C THR A 432 -12.94 23.83 -8.66
N LEU A 433 -14.12 23.80 -8.07
CA LEU A 433 -15.34 24.44 -8.58
C LEU A 433 -15.60 25.77 -7.87
N GLU A 434 -16.21 26.71 -8.58
CA GLU A 434 -16.83 27.93 -8.05
C GLU A 434 -18.32 27.89 -8.36
N VAL A 435 -19.13 27.41 -7.41
CA VAL A 435 -20.58 27.28 -7.53
C VAL A 435 -21.23 28.65 -7.31
N LYS A 436 -21.99 29.13 -8.31
CA LYS A 436 -22.56 30.49 -8.30
C LYS A 436 -23.86 30.62 -7.52
N TYR A 437 -24.64 29.53 -7.44
CA TYR A 437 -25.99 29.54 -6.87
C TYR A 437 -26.19 28.33 -5.97
N ASP A 438 -26.88 28.52 -4.86
CA ASP A 438 -27.43 27.43 -4.05
C ASP A 438 -28.50 26.73 -4.88
N ASP A 439 -28.22 25.53 -5.41
CA ASP A 439 -29.13 24.77 -6.30
C ASP A 439 -28.73 23.30 -6.41
N GLU A 440 -29.64 22.49 -6.92
CA GLU A 440 -29.29 21.19 -7.49
C GLU A 440 -28.79 21.38 -8.93
N TYR A 441 -27.76 20.62 -9.32
CA TYR A 441 -27.24 20.68 -10.69
C TYR A 441 -27.43 19.34 -11.39
N THR A 442 -27.82 19.41 -12.66
CA THR A 442 -27.73 18.24 -13.56
C THR A 442 -26.32 18.24 -14.16
N TRP A 443 -25.63 17.13 -14.04
CA TRP A 443 -24.36 16.92 -14.71
C TRP A 443 -24.50 16.06 -15.95
N THR A 444 -23.70 16.31 -16.99
CA THR A 444 -23.56 15.53 -18.21
C THR A 444 -22.07 15.29 -18.45
N ALA A 445 -21.61 14.05 -18.28
CA ALA A 445 -20.26 13.64 -18.60
C ALA A 445 -20.17 13.12 -20.02
N TYR A 446 -19.17 13.55 -20.77
CA TYR A 446 -18.85 13.08 -22.11
C TYR A 446 -17.72 12.06 -22.02
N ALA A 447 -18.07 10.77 -22.16
CA ALA A 447 -17.13 9.68 -21.99
C ALA A 447 -17.19 8.67 -23.15
N ALA A 448 -16.03 8.08 -23.46
CA ALA A 448 -15.85 7.06 -24.48
C ALA A 448 -15.09 5.85 -23.92
N SER A 449 -15.29 4.68 -24.52
CA SER A 449 -14.48 3.51 -24.27
C SER A 449 -14.52 2.54 -25.44
N GLY A 450 -13.39 1.95 -25.77
CA GLY A 450 -13.27 0.81 -26.66
C GLY A 450 -13.41 -0.54 -25.94
N SER A 451 -13.73 -0.55 -24.64
CA SER A 451 -13.89 -1.73 -23.78
C SER A 451 -15.32 -1.90 -23.29
N ASP A 452 -15.72 -3.15 -22.97
CA ASP A 452 -17.07 -3.46 -22.48
C ASP A 452 -17.21 -3.33 -20.94
N CYS A 453 -16.12 -3.11 -20.20
CA CYS A 453 -16.07 -3.14 -18.74
C CYS A 453 -15.47 -1.86 -18.15
N SER A 454 -15.89 -0.69 -18.63
CA SER A 454 -15.35 0.61 -18.19
C SER A 454 -16.35 1.34 -17.29
N SER A 455 -15.87 2.01 -16.25
CA SER A 455 -16.74 2.82 -15.39
C SER A 455 -15.98 3.88 -14.61
N PHE A 456 -16.69 4.98 -14.30
CA PHE A 456 -16.21 6.06 -13.44
C PHE A 456 -17.28 6.42 -12.38
N LYS A 457 -16.88 7.20 -11.39
CA LYS A 457 -17.75 7.68 -10.33
C LYS A 457 -17.41 9.12 -9.98
N LEU A 458 -18.43 9.91 -9.62
CA LEU A 458 -18.29 11.33 -9.32
C LEU A 458 -18.55 11.60 -7.83
N TYR A 459 -17.74 12.49 -7.27
CA TYR A 459 -17.89 13.00 -5.90
C TYR A 459 -17.81 14.53 -5.91
N ILE A 460 -18.51 15.18 -4.99
CA ILE A 460 -18.29 16.57 -4.62
C ILE A 460 -18.04 16.62 -3.12
N ASP A 461 -16.92 17.24 -2.71
CA ASP A 461 -16.46 17.30 -1.32
C ASP A 461 -16.49 15.93 -0.63
N ASP A 462 -15.91 14.93 -1.29
CA ASP A 462 -15.88 13.51 -0.89
C ASP A 462 -17.24 12.82 -0.81
N ASN A 463 -18.35 13.52 -1.08
CA ASN A 463 -19.69 12.93 -1.12
C ASN A 463 -20.01 12.43 -2.53
N ALA A 464 -20.37 11.16 -2.65
CA ALA A 464 -20.71 10.56 -3.94
C ALA A 464 -21.99 11.19 -4.52
N ILE A 465 -21.90 11.79 -5.72
CA ILE A 465 -23.01 12.34 -6.49
C ILE A 465 -23.49 11.40 -7.61
N SER A 466 -22.82 10.25 -7.77
CA SER A 466 -23.24 9.19 -8.68
C SER A 466 -23.01 7.81 -8.05
N GLN A 467 -23.68 6.78 -8.58
CA GLN A 467 -23.18 5.41 -8.50
C GLN A 467 -22.08 5.24 -9.54
N ALA A 468 -21.39 4.09 -9.58
CA ALA A 468 -20.47 3.78 -10.66
C ALA A 468 -21.21 3.86 -12.02
N VAL A 469 -20.79 4.77 -12.88
CA VAL A 469 -21.36 5.03 -14.20
C VAL A 469 -20.69 4.10 -15.20
N SER A 470 -21.39 3.07 -15.68
CA SER A 470 -20.87 2.16 -16.69
C SER A 470 -20.78 2.86 -18.04
N VAL A 471 -19.58 2.95 -18.60
CA VAL A 471 -19.32 3.51 -19.93
C VAL A 471 -19.44 2.40 -20.95
N LYS A 472 -20.38 2.56 -21.88
CA LYS A 472 -20.65 1.58 -22.96
C LYS A 472 -19.55 1.66 -24.01
N ASN A 473 -19.11 0.49 -24.47
CA ASN A 473 -18.21 0.40 -25.62
C ASN A 473 -18.77 1.18 -26.81
N SER A 474 -18.05 2.18 -27.27
CA SER A 474 -18.40 3.01 -28.45
C SER A 474 -17.78 2.51 -29.74
N GLY A 475 -16.93 1.47 -29.65
CA GLY A 475 -16.17 0.92 -30.78
C GLY A 475 -14.81 1.57 -30.97
N ASP A 476 -14.56 2.68 -30.32
CA ASP A 476 -13.27 3.38 -30.27
C ASP A 476 -13.14 4.26 -29.01
N TRP A 477 -12.03 4.96 -28.88
CA TRP A 477 -11.68 5.78 -27.71
C TRP A 477 -12.07 7.26 -27.82
N LYS A 478 -12.66 7.67 -28.96
CA LYS A 478 -12.92 9.08 -29.33
C LYS A 478 -14.37 9.37 -29.65
N THR A 479 -15.23 8.35 -29.69
CA THR A 479 -16.67 8.50 -29.86
C THR A 479 -17.33 8.69 -28.51
N PHE A 480 -17.34 9.92 -28.02
CA PHE A 480 -17.91 10.29 -26.72
C PHE A 480 -19.43 10.19 -26.71
N ARG A 481 -19.97 9.65 -25.62
CA ARG A 481 -21.41 9.56 -25.33
C ARG A 481 -21.72 10.31 -24.06
N GLU A 482 -22.97 10.75 -23.96
CA GLU A 482 -23.46 11.49 -22.79
C GLU A 482 -23.93 10.52 -21.69
N TYR A 483 -23.50 10.81 -20.45
CA TYR A 483 -23.95 10.15 -19.23
C TYR A 483 -24.40 11.23 -18.27
N THR A 484 -25.62 11.12 -17.72
CA THR A 484 -26.23 12.21 -16.96
C THR A 484 -26.63 11.78 -15.55
N GLY A 485 -26.68 12.73 -14.63
CA GLY A 485 -27.16 12.57 -13.28
C GLY A 485 -27.36 13.92 -12.58
N LYS A 486 -27.49 13.89 -11.26
CA LYS A 486 -27.72 15.08 -10.44
C LYS A 486 -26.76 15.12 -9.26
N THR A 487 -26.43 16.31 -8.81
CA THR A 487 -25.51 16.52 -7.68
C THR A 487 -26.18 16.38 -6.31
N GLY A 488 -27.52 16.58 -6.21
CA GLY A 488 -28.15 17.06 -5.00
C GLY A 488 -27.95 18.58 -4.80
N GLU A 489 -28.43 19.11 -3.69
CA GLU A 489 -28.27 20.53 -3.35
C GLU A 489 -26.78 20.85 -3.09
N LEU A 490 -26.24 21.83 -3.81
CA LEU A 490 -24.93 22.41 -3.60
C LEU A 490 -25.09 23.85 -3.10
N GLU A 491 -24.31 24.20 -2.10
CA GLU A 491 -24.22 25.57 -1.62
C GLU A 491 -23.35 26.42 -2.57
N LYS A 492 -23.64 27.70 -2.64
CA LYS A 492 -22.78 28.66 -3.35
C LYS A 492 -21.39 28.72 -2.69
N GLY A 493 -20.34 28.65 -3.50
CA GLY A 493 -18.97 28.75 -3.00
C GLY A 493 -18.00 27.80 -3.69
N LYS A 494 -16.88 27.54 -3.03
CA LYS A 494 -15.86 26.61 -3.54
C LYS A 494 -16.19 25.19 -3.12
N HIS A 495 -16.04 24.29 -4.07
CA HIS A 495 -16.20 22.84 -3.91
C HIS A 495 -15.10 22.12 -4.67
N ILE A 496 -14.89 20.86 -4.37
CA ILE A 496 -13.96 19.97 -5.09
C ILE A 496 -14.77 18.86 -5.78
N LEU A 497 -14.72 18.85 -7.11
CA LEU A 497 -15.20 17.71 -7.89
C LEU A 497 -14.07 16.68 -7.99
N LYS A 498 -14.35 15.42 -7.66
CA LYS A 498 -13.45 14.30 -7.89
C LYS A 498 -14.05 13.33 -8.89
N VAL A 499 -13.28 12.97 -9.90
CA VAL A 499 -13.59 11.94 -10.89
C VAL A 499 -12.74 10.73 -10.58
N SER A 500 -13.37 9.63 -10.17
CA SER A 500 -12.70 8.36 -9.83
C SER A 500 -12.96 7.32 -10.90
N ILE A 501 -11.93 6.62 -11.32
CA ILE A 501 -12.02 5.50 -12.26
C ILE A 501 -12.28 4.22 -11.48
N GLU A 502 -13.44 3.61 -11.71
CA GLU A 502 -13.88 2.40 -10.99
C GLU A 502 -13.56 1.12 -11.78
N ALA A 503 -13.41 1.22 -13.10
CA ALA A 503 -12.93 0.15 -13.97
C ALA A 503 -12.17 0.75 -15.16
N ASP A 504 -11.15 0.03 -15.62
CA ASP A 504 -10.16 0.46 -16.61
C ASP A 504 -10.77 1.00 -17.92
N PHE A 505 -9.97 1.80 -18.64
CA PHE A 505 -10.23 2.18 -20.03
C PHE A 505 -11.40 3.14 -20.24
N VAL A 506 -11.52 4.17 -19.41
CA VAL A 506 -12.46 5.28 -19.62
C VAL A 506 -11.71 6.48 -20.19
N ASN A 507 -12.15 7.01 -21.32
CA ASN A 507 -11.75 8.34 -21.79
C ASN A 507 -12.85 9.33 -21.42
N ILE A 508 -12.51 10.47 -20.80
CA ILE A 508 -13.45 11.52 -20.43
C ILE A 508 -12.94 12.86 -20.96
N ASP A 509 -13.76 13.52 -21.77
CA ASP A 509 -13.51 14.85 -22.35
C ASP A 509 -13.84 15.93 -21.31
N LYS A 510 -15.09 16.03 -20.91
CA LYS A 510 -15.59 17.06 -19.99
C LYS A 510 -16.83 16.61 -19.22
N ILE A 511 -17.17 17.42 -18.18
CA ILE A 511 -18.46 17.29 -17.48
C ILE A 511 -19.12 18.67 -17.48
N GLU A 512 -20.30 18.77 -18.08
CA GLU A 512 -21.14 19.97 -18.07
C GLU A 512 -22.12 19.95 -16.90
N PHE A 513 -22.27 21.06 -16.21
CA PHE A 513 -23.21 21.25 -15.10
C PHE A 513 -24.22 22.33 -15.46
N LYS A 514 -25.49 22.03 -15.27
CA LYS A 514 -26.61 22.98 -15.46
C LYS A 514 -27.43 23.06 -14.19
N ALA A 515 -27.69 24.28 -13.71
CA ALA A 515 -28.58 24.50 -12.58
C ALA A 515 -30.00 23.99 -12.91
N VAL A 516 -30.66 23.36 -11.93
CA VAL A 516 -32.02 22.82 -12.12
C VAL A 516 -33.05 23.94 -12.14
N ASN A 517 -32.85 24.97 -11.29
CA ASN A 517 -33.74 26.12 -11.25
C ASN A 517 -33.22 27.25 -12.16
N ASP A 518 -34.14 28.03 -12.70
CA ASP A 518 -33.80 29.26 -13.42
C ASP A 518 -33.29 30.29 -12.41
N HIS A 519 -32.01 30.64 -12.49
CA HIS A 519 -31.43 31.76 -11.80
C HIS A 519 -31.41 32.96 -12.78
N PRO A 520 -32.45 33.83 -12.76
CA PRO A 520 -32.40 35.02 -13.59
C PRO A 520 -31.14 35.80 -13.18
N GLU A 521 -30.21 35.92 -14.10
CA GLU A 521 -29.04 36.79 -13.87
C GLU A 521 -29.56 38.16 -13.44
N VAL A 522 -29.30 38.51 -12.17
CA VAL A 522 -29.46 39.91 -11.74
C VAL A 522 -28.37 40.64 -12.50
N GLY A 523 -28.73 41.04 -13.74
CA GLY A 523 -28.02 41.96 -14.61
C GLY A 523 -26.52 42.17 -14.35
N VAL A 524 -25.71 41.11 -14.49
CA VAL A 524 -24.47 41.23 -15.21
C VAL A 524 -24.81 40.82 -16.62
N GLU A 525 -25.19 41.78 -17.45
CA GLU A 525 -25.13 41.58 -18.88
C GLU A 525 -23.83 40.87 -19.17
N ASN A 526 -23.89 39.56 -19.51
CA ASN A 526 -23.01 38.99 -20.48
C ASN A 526 -23.33 39.71 -21.79
N THR A 527 -23.01 40.99 -21.84
CA THR A 527 -22.63 41.59 -23.07
C THR A 527 -21.44 40.73 -23.52
N LEU A 528 -21.68 39.79 -24.43
CA LEU A 528 -21.01 40.00 -25.72
C LEU A 528 -20.98 41.51 -25.86
N SER A 529 -19.93 42.12 -25.28
CA SER A 529 -19.58 43.51 -25.48
C SER A 529 -19.35 43.59 -26.98
N ILE A 530 -20.43 43.82 -27.74
CA ILE A 530 -20.29 44.61 -28.94
C ILE A 530 -19.59 45.82 -28.38
N CYS A 531 -18.27 45.89 -28.59
CA CYS A 531 -17.35 46.86 -28.09
C CYS A 531 -17.88 48.22 -28.52
N LYS A 532 -18.77 48.83 -27.74
CA LYS A 532 -19.19 50.19 -27.97
C LYS A 532 -17.97 51.04 -27.69
N GLU A 533 -17.49 51.64 -28.74
CA GLU A 533 -16.52 52.71 -28.60
C GLU A 533 -17.13 53.76 -27.67
N GLN A 534 -16.37 54.13 -26.61
CA GLN A 534 -16.69 55.20 -25.71
C GLN A 534 -15.54 56.20 -25.64
N GLU A 535 -15.84 57.42 -25.30
CA GLU A 535 -14.83 58.46 -25.19
C GLU A 535 -14.22 58.47 -23.80
N TYR A 536 -12.88 58.44 -23.73
CA TYR A 536 -12.11 58.53 -22.50
C TYR A 536 -11.34 59.83 -22.43
N ASP A 537 -11.41 60.50 -21.25
CA ASP A 537 -10.48 61.57 -20.90
C ASP A 537 -9.21 60.94 -20.31
N ILE A 538 -8.07 61.23 -20.90
CA ILE A 538 -6.78 60.68 -20.49
C ILE A 538 -6.02 61.71 -19.66
N TYR A 539 -5.53 61.26 -18.50
CA TYR A 539 -4.80 62.08 -17.54
C TYR A 539 -3.43 61.44 -17.22
N THR A 540 -2.46 62.26 -16.85
CA THR A 540 -1.25 61.79 -16.17
C THR A 540 -1.62 61.23 -14.79
N LEU A 541 -0.70 60.47 -14.13
CA LEU A 541 -0.90 60.03 -12.75
C LEU A 541 -1.03 61.18 -11.74
N GLN A 542 -0.58 62.42 -12.10
CA GLN A 542 -0.74 63.63 -11.30
C GLN A 542 -2.08 64.34 -11.54
N GLY A 543 -2.97 63.74 -12.36
CA GLY A 543 -4.30 64.27 -12.64
C GLY A 543 -4.33 65.36 -13.70
N ILE A 544 -3.26 65.59 -14.47
CA ILE A 544 -3.22 66.59 -15.55
C ILE A 544 -3.86 65.96 -16.79
N PHE A 545 -4.88 66.67 -17.37
CA PHE A 545 -5.52 66.21 -18.61
C PHE A 545 -4.53 66.25 -19.77
N VAL A 546 -4.54 65.17 -20.57
CA VAL A 546 -3.63 65.01 -21.72
C VAL A 546 -4.37 65.05 -23.04
N THR A 547 -5.40 64.26 -23.24
CA THR A 547 -6.18 64.17 -24.48
C THR A 547 -7.46 63.35 -24.26
N ASN A 548 -8.30 63.26 -25.32
CA ASN A 548 -9.44 62.36 -25.39
C ASN A 548 -9.13 61.25 -26.39
N VAL A 549 -9.57 60.05 -26.07
CA VAL A 549 -9.44 58.87 -26.94
C VAL A 549 -10.79 58.17 -27.02
N THR A 550 -11.24 57.86 -28.23
CA THR A 550 -12.42 57.02 -28.45
C THR A 550 -11.93 55.62 -28.80
N ALA A 551 -12.31 54.65 -27.98
CA ALA A 551 -11.92 53.27 -28.16
C ALA A 551 -12.89 52.33 -27.44
N ASN A 552 -12.90 51.07 -27.82
CA ASN A 552 -13.40 50.05 -26.92
C ASN A 552 -12.34 49.76 -25.84
N GLU A 553 -12.78 49.09 -24.79
CA GLU A 553 -11.97 48.87 -23.61
C GLU A 553 -10.67 48.08 -23.88
N ASN A 554 -10.73 47.09 -24.80
CA ASN A 554 -9.60 46.24 -25.17
C ASN A 554 -8.61 46.93 -26.15
N GLU A 555 -9.04 47.94 -26.86
CA GLU A 555 -8.23 48.68 -27.82
C GLU A 555 -7.71 50.02 -27.28
N LEU A 556 -8.01 50.34 -26.02
CA LEU A 556 -7.68 51.64 -25.40
C LEU A 556 -6.17 51.95 -25.45
N GLU A 557 -5.31 50.97 -25.16
CA GLU A 557 -3.85 51.11 -25.25
C GLU A 557 -3.39 51.43 -26.70
N SER A 558 -3.93 50.71 -27.67
CA SER A 558 -3.63 50.92 -29.09
C SER A 558 -4.10 52.29 -29.58
N ALA A 559 -5.30 52.70 -29.18
CA ALA A 559 -5.86 53.99 -29.52
C ALA A 559 -5.08 55.14 -28.89
N MET A 560 -4.60 55.00 -27.66
CA MET A 560 -3.71 55.95 -27.00
C MET A 560 -2.35 56.08 -27.71
N LYS A 561 -1.77 54.97 -28.13
CA LYS A 561 -0.55 54.97 -28.97
C LYS A 561 -0.78 55.66 -30.31
N GLY A 562 -1.93 55.41 -30.97
CA GLY A 562 -2.35 56.09 -32.22
C GLY A 562 -2.51 57.61 -32.10
N LYS A 563 -2.78 58.12 -30.89
CA LYS A 563 -2.81 59.57 -30.58
C LYS A 563 -1.43 60.15 -30.23
N GLY A 564 -0.37 59.34 -30.34
CA GLY A 564 1.00 59.79 -30.14
C GLY A 564 1.39 60.00 -28.67
N LEU A 565 0.70 59.34 -27.71
CA LEU A 565 1.10 59.39 -26.32
C LEU A 565 2.42 58.61 -26.12
N ASN A 566 3.30 59.20 -25.33
CA ASN A 566 4.60 58.61 -25.03
C ASN A 566 4.44 57.38 -24.10
N ILE A 567 5.49 56.54 -24.05
CA ILE A 567 5.59 55.46 -23.08
C ILE A 567 5.40 56.01 -21.69
N GLY A 568 4.50 55.42 -20.92
CA GLY A 568 4.17 55.90 -19.57
C GLY A 568 2.87 55.30 -19.04
N THR A 569 2.54 55.63 -17.81
CA THR A 569 1.29 55.19 -17.16
C THR A 569 0.32 56.35 -17.08
N TYR A 570 -0.91 56.10 -17.47
CA TYR A 570 -1.97 57.10 -17.59
C TYR A 570 -3.24 56.62 -16.87
N LEU A 571 -4.09 57.61 -16.49
CA LEU A 571 -5.45 57.35 -16.01
C LEU A 571 -6.42 57.62 -17.15
N ALA A 572 -7.22 56.63 -17.54
CA ALA A 572 -8.28 56.77 -18.54
C ALA A 572 -9.64 56.76 -17.83
N LYS A 573 -10.36 57.89 -17.90
CA LYS A 573 -11.67 58.10 -17.28
C LYS A 573 -12.76 58.15 -18.35
N PRO A 574 -13.72 57.17 -18.34
CA PRO A 574 -14.83 57.18 -19.28
C PRO A 574 -15.72 58.41 -19.07
N LYS A 575 -16.09 59.12 -20.18
CA LYS A 575 -16.98 60.32 -20.11
C LYS A 575 -18.43 60.00 -19.79
N GLN A 576 -18.88 58.75 -20.12
CA GLN A 576 -20.26 58.33 -19.91
C GLN A 576 -20.49 57.69 -18.53
N GLY A 577 -19.52 57.79 -17.62
CA GLY A 577 -19.54 57.14 -16.29
C GLY A 577 -18.88 55.76 -16.31
N GLY A 578 -18.38 55.31 -15.16
CA GLY A 578 -17.63 54.07 -15.01
C GLY A 578 -16.33 54.27 -14.24
N ASN A 579 -15.62 53.18 -13.97
CA ASN A 579 -14.37 53.21 -13.21
C ASN A 579 -13.20 53.77 -14.05
N THR A 580 -12.39 54.61 -13.43
CA THR A 580 -11.14 55.07 -14.03
C THR A 580 -10.15 53.91 -14.13
N LYS A 581 -9.54 53.74 -15.30
CA LYS A 581 -8.54 52.68 -15.57
C LYS A 581 -7.12 53.23 -15.55
N ILE A 582 -6.20 52.41 -15.09
CA ILE A 582 -4.77 52.68 -15.23
C ILE A 582 -4.29 51.97 -16.49
N VAL A 583 -3.76 52.74 -17.45
CA VAL A 583 -3.25 52.22 -18.74
C VAL A 583 -1.75 52.46 -18.81
N ALA A 584 -0.95 51.37 -18.94
CA ALA A 584 0.49 51.45 -19.08
C ALA A 584 0.89 51.26 -20.55
N LEU A 585 1.34 52.31 -21.21
CA LEU A 585 1.89 52.24 -22.58
C LEU A 585 3.34 51.72 -22.51
N LYS A 586 3.55 50.51 -23.03
CA LYS A 586 4.88 49.89 -23.13
C LYS A 586 5.44 50.04 -24.56
N LYS A 587 6.78 49.85 -24.68
CA LYS A 587 7.48 49.85 -25.97
C LYS A 587 6.91 48.84 -26.94
#